data_fcb52ae2cdd7eddaee20ce4e315e3b48
#
_entry.id   fcb52ae2cdd7eddaee20ce4e315e3b48
#
_cell.length_a   1.000
_cell.length_b   1.000
_cell.length_c   1.000
_cell.angle_alpha   90.00
_cell.angle_beta   90.00
_cell.angle_gamma   90.00
#
_symmetry.space_group_name_H-M   'P 1'
#
loop_
_entity.id
_entity.type
_entity.pdbx_description
1 polymer ?
#
loop_
_entity_poly.entity_id
_entity_poly.type
_entity_poly.pdbx_seq_one_letter_code
_entity_poly.pdbx_strand_id
1 'polypeptide(L)'
;MKTGGIALFLPGGGAAGAMYQIAALAALEDAVEGLNANQFDLFMGASSGASVAAALAGGREVRRIYRALLDPADAYFPLERKHILKMDMSEWGRASATVFSALRKGVSSAFSRSPAQSPMALWEELDRLYDSLPAGFFSLDRYERFFADRLTRRGVPNSFSALPKQLLVIAHDLDLGEEVLFGAPGFEHVPVTRACTASMALPPFFSPVCVGDRYYIDAGAAQSRVLDAAARAQARALVIVNPMVPVRTRKVPTGHGERPSLRDKGAMWVANQAHRISTHALLNETIERLRRETRMQVILIEPDPTDTLLFTYNPASFAARRAILEQAYRTTRERVAGWPLARLSLMPGPRSEVYP
;
A
#
# COMPACT_ATOMS: atom_id res chain seq x y z
N MET A 1 0.17 23.22 1.33
CA MET A 1 -1.19 23.20 1.95
C MET A 1 -1.43 24.55 2.64
N LYS A 2 -2.69 25.05 2.67
CA LYS A 2 -3.04 26.22 3.49
C LYS A 2 -3.01 25.81 4.97
N THR A 3 -2.52 26.70 5.85
CA THR A 3 -2.56 26.52 7.30
C THR A 3 -3.98 26.17 7.76
N GLY A 4 -4.16 25.14 8.58
CA GLY A 4 -5.48 24.68 9.03
C GLY A 4 -6.24 23.75 8.07
N GLY A 5 -5.60 23.28 7.00
CA GLY A 5 -6.18 22.29 6.07
C GLY A 5 -6.36 20.90 6.71
N ILE A 6 -6.97 19.99 5.95
CA ILE A 6 -7.20 18.60 6.37
C ILE A 6 -6.37 17.67 5.50
N ALA A 7 -5.62 16.77 6.14
CA ALA A 7 -4.83 15.75 5.47
C ALA A 7 -5.55 14.39 5.47
N LEU A 8 -5.37 13.63 4.38
CA LEU A 8 -5.79 12.24 4.28
C LEU A 8 -4.57 11.36 4.12
N PHE A 9 -4.44 10.34 4.95
CA PHE A 9 -3.42 9.30 4.80
C PHE A 9 -4.04 7.93 4.52
N LEU A 10 -3.56 7.29 3.47
CA LEU A 10 -3.96 5.96 3.02
C LEU A 10 -2.74 5.02 3.10
N PRO A 11 -2.55 4.32 4.23
CA PRO A 11 -1.52 3.30 4.35
C PRO A 11 -1.74 2.16 3.36
N GLY A 12 -0.71 1.33 3.15
CA GLY A 12 -0.79 0.15 2.30
C GLY A 12 -1.77 -0.91 2.80
N GLY A 13 -1.75 -2.06 2.17
CA GLY A 13 -2.59 -3.21 2.52
C GLY A 13 -2.88 -4.10 1.32
N GLY A 14 -2.11 -3.93 0.24
CA GLY A 14 -2.32 -4.64 -1.01
C GLY A 14 -3.67 -4.32 -1.66
N ALA A 15 -4.11 -5.16 -2.58
CA ALA A 15 -5.37 -4.93 -3.30
C ALA A 15 -6.60 -4.89 -2.37
N ALA A 16 -6.65 -5.75 -1.35
CA ALA A 16 -7.73 -5.75 -0.37
C ALA A 16 -7.76 -4.46 0.46
N GLY A 17 -6.57 -3.94 0.83
CA GLY A 17 -6.43 -2.68 1.53
C GLY A 17 -6.94 -1.49 0.71
N ALA A 18 -6.57 -1.41 -0.58
CA ALA A 18 -7.09 -0.39 -1.48
C ALA A 18 -8.62 -0.43 -1.61
N MET A 19 -9.20 -1.64 -1.71
CA MET A 19 -10.66 -1.82 -1.74
C MET A 19 -11.32 -1.35 -0.47
N TYR A 20 -10.75 -1.69 0.70
CA TYR A 20 -11.23 -1.18 1.98
C TYR A 20 -11.22 0.35 2.02
N GLN A 21 -10.12 0.98 1.63
CA GLN A 21 -9.97 2.44 1.62
C GLN A 21 -11.00 3.13 0.72
N ILE A 22 -11.18 2.60 -0.50
CA ILE A 22 -12.18 3.12 -1.45
C ILE A 22 -13.58 2.98 -0.88
N ALA A 23 -13.93 1.83 -0.33
CA ALA A 23 -15.25 1.56 0.23
C ALA A 23 -15.52 2.40 1.49
N ALA A 24 -14.54 2.52 2.38
CA ALA A 24 -14.64 3.34 3.58
C ALA A 24 -14.80 4.82 3.26
N LEU A 25 -14.05 5.36 2.30
CA LEU A 25 -14.20 6.75 1.87
C LEU A 25 -15.55 6.99 1.18
N ALA A 26 -16.04 6.06 0.36
CA ALA A 26 -17.37 6.15 -0.24
C ALA A 26 -18.48 6.12 0.83
N ALA A 27 -18.34 5.26 1.84
CA ALA A 27 -19.26 5.20 2.97
C ALA A 27 -19.27 6.49 3.81
N LEU A 28 -18.09 7.11 3.98
CA LEU A 28 -17.95 8.41 4.65
C LEU A 28 -18.68 9.51 3.89
N GLU A 29 -18.52 9.59 2.56
CA GLU A 29 -19.24 10.57 1.73
C GLU A 29 -20.75 10.42 1.80
N ASP A 30 -21.25 9.18 1.98
CA ASP A 30 -22.69 8.92 2.07
C ASP A 30 -23.23 9.11 3.50
N ALA A 31 -22.38 9.04 4.52
CA ALA A 31 -22.78 9.18 5.92
C ALA A 31 -22.60 10.60 6.46
N VAL A 32 -21.73 11.41 5.87
CA VAL A 32 -21.39 12.76 6.33
C VAL A 32 -21.84 13.77 5.28
N GLU A 33 -22.83 14.55 5.61
CA GLU A 33 -23.39 15.57 4.72
C GLU A 33 -22.31 16.56 4.26
N GLY A 34 -22.24 16.80 2.96
CA GLY A 34 -21.27 17.72 2.35
C GLY A 34 -19.82 17.22 2.28
N LEU A 35 -19.51 16.02 2.79
CA LEU A 35 -18.20 15.45 2.63
C LEU A 35 -17.95 15.04 1.16
N ASN A 36 -16.79 15.46 0.64
CA ASN A 36 -16.25 14.96 -0.62
C ASN A 36 -14.77 14.62 -0.43
N ALA A 37 -14.39 13.37 -0.73
CA ALA A 37 -13.03 12.89 -0.55
C ALA A 37 -11.98 13.64 -1.39
N ASN A 38 -12.38 14.37 -2.43
CA ASN A 38 -11.47 15.22 -3.21
C ASN A 38 -11.20 16.59 -2.54
N GLN A 39 -11.88 16.93 -1.45
CA GLN A 39 -11.73 18.22 -0.76
C GLN A 39 -10.61 18.21 0.29
N PHE A 40 -10.01 17.09 0.60
CA PHE A 40 -8.77 17.08 1.39
C PHE A 40 -7.71 17.98 0.76
N ASP A 41 -6.92 18.65 1.59
CA ASP A 41 -5.91 19.62 1.13
C ASP A 41 -4.56 18.94 0.84
N LEU A 42 -4.26 17.85 1.57
CA LEU A 42 -3.06 17.05 1.42
C LEU A 42 -3.43 15.57 1.37
N PHE A 43 -3.04 14.91 0.30
CA PHE A 43 -3.15 13.48 0.13
C PHE A 43 -1.80 12.83 0.41
N MET A 44 -1.82 11.75 1.17
CA MET A 44 -0.63 10.97 1.49
C MET A 44 -0.95 9.50 1.31
N GLY A 45 -0.03 8.76 0.71
CA GLY A 45 -0.25 7.35 0.44
C GLY A 45 1.01 6.50 0.55
N ALA A 46 0.81 5.24 0.97
CA ALA A 46 1.82 4.20 0.98
C ALA A 46 1.31 2.96 0.22
N SER A 47 2.19 2.27 -0.50
CA SER A 47 1.86 1.02 -1.19
C SER A 47 0.60 1.16 -2.07
N SER A 48 -0.35 0.26 -1.98
CA SER A 48 -1.62 0.34 -2.71
C SER A 48 -2.44 1.61 -2.39
N GLY A 49 -2.31 2.16 -1.18
CA GLY A 49 -2.92 3.41 -0.78
C GLY A 49 -2.38 4.63 -1.54
N ALA A 50 -1.12 4.57 -2.01
CA ALA A 50 -0.53 5.61 -2.84
C ALA A 50 -1.29 5.80 -4.17
N SER A 51 -1.70 4.70 -4.79
CA SER A 51 -2.48 4.74 -6.04
C SER A 51 -3.89 5.30 -5.83
N VAL A 52 -4.53 4.98 -4.70
CA VAL A 52 -5.82 5.54 -4.32
C VAL A 52 -5.68 7.03 -4.05
N ALA A 53 -4.68 7.44 -3.25
CA ALA A 53 -4.38 8.83 -2.94
C ALA A 53 -4.11 9.65 -4.21
N ALA A 54 -3.33 9.10 -5.17
CA ALA A 54 -3.04 9.75 -6.44
C ALA A 54 -4.30 9.97 -7.30
N ALA A 55 -5.20 8.99 -7.36
CA ALA A 55 -6.46 9.13 -8.08
C ALA A 55 -7.35 10.22 -7.47
N LEU A 56 -7.45 10.27 -6.14
CA LEU A 56 -8.25 11.27 -5.41
C LEU A 56 -7.63 12.67 -5.52
N ALA A 57 -6.31 12.80 -5.34
CA ALA A 57 -5.59 14.07 -5.53
C ALA A 57 -5.71 14.62 -6.95
N GLY A 58 -5.85 13.72 -7.94
CA GLY A 58 -6.15 14.02 -9.33
C GLY A 58 -7.62 14.31 -9.63
N GLY A 59 -8.47 14.43 -8.60
CA GLY A 59 -9.88 14.80 -8.75
C GLY A 59 -10.81 13.65 -9.14
N ARG A 60 -10.41 12.39 -8.96
CA ARG A 60 -11.30 11.26 -9.26
C ARG A 60 -12.22 10.99 -8.08
N GLU A 61 -13.51 10.92 -8.35
CA GLU A 61 -14.55 10.69 -7.35
C GLU A 61 -14.46 9.27 -6.78
N VAL A 62 -14.36 9.14 -5.47
CA VAL A 62 -14.27 7.84 -4.81
C VAL A 62 -15.51 6.97 -5.04
N ARG A 63 -16.70 7.56 -5.07
CA ARG A 63 -17.95 6.86 -5.37
C ARG A 63 -17.95 6.26 -6.77
N ARG A 64 -17.35 6.97 -7.75
CA ARG A 64 -17.24 6.44 -9.12
C ARG A 64 -16.27 5.25 -9.19
N ILE A 65 -15.16 5.34 -8.45
CA ILE A 65 -14.19 4.23 -8.33
C ILE A 65 -14.85 3.04 -7.64
N TYR A 66 -15.56 3.26 -6.54
CA TYR A 66 -16.26 2.23 -5.77
C TYR A 66 -17.26 1.46 -6.65
N ARG A 67 -18.14 2.19 -7.38
CA ARG A 67 -19.11 1.58 -8.30
C ARG A 67 -18.43 0.75 -9.40
N ALA A 68 -17.35 1.27 -9.97
CA ALA A 68 -16.61 0.56 -11.01
C ALA A 68 -16.00 -0.76 -10.52
N LEU A 69 -15.59 -0.82 -9.26
CA LEU A 69 -15.04 -2.05 -8.68
C LEU A 69 -16.11 -3.08 -8.32
N LEU A 70 -17.37 -2.66 -8.14
CA LEU A 70 -18.52 -3.55 -7.90
C LEU A 70 -19.06 -4.19 -9.17
N ASP A 71 -18.84 -3.58 -10.34
CA ASP A 71 -19.34 -4.06 -11.62
C ASP A 71 -18.18 -4.65 -12.45
N PRO A 72 -18.20 -5.95 -12.77
CA PRO A 72 -17.15 -6.58 -13.59
C PRO A 72 -17.12 -6.07 -15.03
N ALA A 73 -18.23 -5.54 -15.53
CA ALA A 73 -18.34 -4.99 -16.88
C ALA A 73 -17.87 -3.53 -16.99
N ASP A 74 -17.66 -2.86 -15.85
CA ASP A 74 -17.24 -1.46 -15.84
C ASP A 74 -15.78 -1.30 -16.26
N ALA A 75 -15.56 -0.66 -17.40
CA ALA A 75 -14.23 -0.39 -17.94
C ALA A 75 -13.48 0.79 -17.27
N TYR A 76 -14.03 1.38 -16.20
CA TYR A 76 -13.42 2.52 -15.55
C TYR A 76 -12.06 2.17 -14.93
N PHE A 77 -11.97 1.05 -14.18
CA PHE A 77 -10.71 0.57 -13.60
C PHE A 77 -10.62 -0.96 -13.67
N PRO A 78 -10.46 -1.55 -14.88
CA PRO A 78 -10.45 -3.00 -15.09
C PRO A 78 -9.11 -3.62 -14.68
N LEU A 79 -8.82 -3.60 -13.37
CA LEU A 79 -7.61 -4.21 -12.84
C LEU A 79 -7.72 -5.73 -12.83
N GLU A 80 -6.82 -6.38 -13.58
CA GLU A 80 -6.71 -7.82 -13.68
C GLU A 80 -5.38 -8.33 -13.09
N ARG A 81 -5.33 -9.62 -12.78
CA ARG A 81 -4.10 -10.28 -12.28
C ARG A 81 -2.89 -10.08 -13.21
N LYS A 82 -3.09 -10.10 -14.52
CA LYS A 82 -2.03 -9.91 -15.52
C LYS A 82 -1.33 -8.55 -15.42
N HIS A 83 -1.98 -7.55 -14.82
CA HIS A 83 -1.39 -6.23 -14.62
C HIS A 83 -0.43 -6.19 -13.42
N ILE A 84 -0.64 -7.06 -12.41
CA ILE A 84 0.14 -7.10 -11.18
C ILE A 84 1.15 -8.25 -11.20
N LEU A 85 0.73 -9.45 -11.65
CA LEU A 85 1.54 -10.66 -11.59
C LEU A 85 2.26 -10.89 -12.92
N LYS A 86 3.35 -10.18 -13.13
CA LYS A 86 4.32 -10.44 -14.21
C LYS A 86 5.62 -10.92 -13.60
N MET A 87 6.07 -12.13 -13.93
CA MET A 87 7.39 -12.60 -13.50
C MET A 87 8.47 -11.61 -13.97
N ASP A 88 9.40 -11.30 -13.08
CA ASP A 88 10.55 -10.47 -13.42
C ASP A 88 11.63 -11.32 -14.10
N MET A 89 11.52 -11.45 -15.42
CA MET A 89 12.43 -12.28 -16.19
C MET A 89 13.88 -11.81 -16.15
N SER A 90 14.14 -10.54 -15.84
CA SER A 90 15.50 -10.01 -15.70
C SER A 90 16.14 -10.53 -14.41
N GLU A 91 15.39 -10.50 -13.31
CA GLU A 91 15.82 -11.03 -12.02
C GLU A 91 15.98 -12.56 -12.06
N TRP A 92 15.01 -13.26 -12.65
CA TRP A 92 15.10 -14.71 -12.82
C TRP A 92 16.25 -15.13 -13.74
N GLY A 93 16.54 -14.36 -14.80
CA GLY A 93 17.68 -14.58 -15.67
C GLY A 93 19.01 -14.41 -14.93
N ARG A 94 19.14 -13.38 -14.10
CA ARG A 94 20.30 -13.15 -13.26
C ARG A 94 20.47 -14.26 -12.23
N ALA A 95 19.42 -14.63 -11.52
CA ALA A 95 19.40 -15.72 -10.55
C ALA A 95 19.79 -17.06 -11.19
N SER A 96 19.20 -17.42 -12.33
CA SER A 96 19.51 -18.66 -13.03
C SER A 96 20.96 -18.72 -13.53
N ALA A 97 21.52 -17.61 -14.03
CA ALA A 97 22.91 -17.53 -14.45
C ALA A 97 23.88 -17.77 -13.26
N THR A 98 23.55 -17.21 -12.09
CA THR A 98 24.34 -17.40 -10.86
C THR A 98 24.27 -18.86 -10.38
N VAL A 99 23.06 -19.45 -10.34
CA VAL A 99 22.87 -20.86 -9.99
C VAL A 99 23.63 -21.77 -10.96
N PHE A 100 23.52 -21.52 -12.28
CA PHE A 100 24.23 -22.30 -13.30
C PHE A 100 25.74 -22.18 -13.15
N SER A 101 26.26 -20.99 -12.85
CA SER A 101 27.71 -20.78 -12.61
C SER A 101 28.19 -21.50 -11.35
N ALA A 102 27.38 -21.50 -10.29
CA ALA A 102 27.68 -22.22 -9.03
C ALA A 102 27.66 -23.75 -9.24
N LEU A 103 26.66 -24.26 -9.94
CA LEU A 103 26.58 -25.69 -10.30
C LEU A 103 27.77 -26.11 -11.17
N ARG A 104 28.15 -25.31 -12.17
CA ARG A 104 29.34 -25.60 -13.01
C ARG A 104 30.63 -25.65 -12.20
N LYS A 105 30.81 -24.73 -11.24
CA LYS A 105 31.95 -24.71 -10.33
C LYS A 105 31.87 -25.88 -9.34
N GLY A 106 30.71 -26.21 -8.80
CA GLY A 106 30.48 -27.34 -7.92
C GLY A 106 30.78 -28.67 -8.58
N VAL A 107 30.32 -28.88 -9.83
CA VAL A 107 30.66 -30.08 -10.62
C VAL A 107 32.15 -30.16 -10.90
N SER A 108 32.80 -29.06 -11.32
CA SER A 108 34.26 -29.06 -11.56
C SER A 108 35.06 -29.32 -10.28
N SER A 109 34.57 -28.86 -9.12
CA SER A 109 35.21 -29.09 -7.83
C SER A 109 34.96 -30.50 -7.28
N ALA A 110 33.82 -31.11 -7.59
CA ALA A 110 33.50 -32.50 -7.20
C ALA A 110 34.42 -33.50 -7.91
N PHE A 111 34.81 -33.20 -9.15
CA PHE A 111 35.82 -34.02 -9.87
C PHE A 111 37.26 -33.80 -9.39
N SER A 112 37.50 -32.76 -8.58
CA SER A 112 38.85 -32.37 -8.14
C SER A 112 39.10 -32.55 -6.64
N ARG A 113 38.16 -33.01 -5.84
CA ARG A 113 38.23 -33.04 -4.37
C ARG A 113 38.43 -34.43 -3.78
N SER A 114 39.36 -34.51 -2.83
CA SER A 114 39.50 -35.58 -1.83
C SER A 114 38.29 -35.63 -0.86
N PRO A 115 37.98 -36.80 -0.26
CA PRO A 115 36.70 -37.05 0.47
C PRO A 115 36.53 -36.38 1.85
N ALA A 116 37.28 -35.37 2.20
CA ALA A 116 37.16 -34.65 3.46
C ALA A 116 36.58 -33.24 3.24
N GLN A 117 35.31 -33.16 2.90
CA GLN A 117 34.61 -31.85 2.90
C GLN A 117 34.26 -31.48 4.35
N SER A 118 34.80 -30.33 4.81
CA SER A 118 34.39 -29.77 6.11
C SER A 118 32.92 -29.30 6.07
N PRO A 119 32.16 -29.36 7.19
CA PRO A 119 30.82 -28.81 7.28
C PRO A 119 30.73 -27.34 6.82
N MET A 120 31.81 -26.59 6.92
CA MET A 120 31.98 -25.21 6.50
C MET A 120 31.74 -25.02 4.99
N ALA A 121 32.16 -25.96 4.16
CA ALA A 121 31.97 -25.88 2.71
C ALA A 121 30.48 -25.98 2.29
N LEU A 122 29.66 -26.67 3.08
CA LEU A 122 28.23 -26.77 2.84
C LEU A 122 27.52 -25.44 3.14
N TRP A 123 27.94 -24.74 4.20
CA TRP A 123 27.39 -23.42 4.54
C TRP A 123 27.75 -22.36 3.51
N GLU A 124 29.01 -22.35 3.02
CA GLU A 124 29.41 -21.45 1.94
C GLU A 124 28.62 -21.68 0.63
N GLU A 125 28.24 -22.93 0.35
CA GLU A 125 27.43 -23.26 -0.83
C GLU A 125 25.94 -22.83 -0.65
N LEU A 126 25.43 -22.96 0.57
CA LEU A 126 24.08 -22.45 0.94
C LEU A 126 24.03 -20.92 0.89
N ASP A 127 25.05 -20.22 1.35
CA ASP A 127 25.15 -18.77 1.27
C ASP A 127 25.16 -18.30 -0.20
N ARG A 128 25.89 -18.97 -1.07
CA ARG A 128 25.89 -18.66 -2.52
C ARG A 128 24.53 -18.90 -3.18
N LEU A 129 23.79 -19.94 -2.75
CA LEU A 129 22.44 -20.20 -3.20
C LEU A 129 21.49 -19.08 -2.72
N TYR A 130 21.66 -18.63 -1.48
CA TYR A 130 20.89 -17.53 -0.93
C TYR A 130 21.12 -16.22 -1.71
N ASP A 131 22.38 -15.88 -1.99
CA ASP A 131 22.77 -14.72 -2.81
C ASP A 131 22.31 -14.82 -4.28
N SER A 132 21.96 -16.03 -4.74
CA SER A 132 21.47 -16.24 -6.10
C SER A 132 19.95 -16.04 -6.26
N LEU A 133 19.21 -15.83 -5.16
CA LEU A 133 17.78 -15.58 -5.25
C LEU A 133 17.49 -14.25 -5.97
N PRO A 134 16.38 -14.17 -6.73
CA PRO A 134 15.98 -12.92 -7.36
C PRO A 134 15.63 -11.88 -6.28
N ALA A 135 15.92 -10.60 -6.52
CA ALA A 135 15.56 -9.50 -5.62
C ALA A 135 14.06 -9.33 -5.44
N GLY A 136 13.25 -9.94 -6.31
CA GLY A 136 11.81 -10.05 -6.24
C GLY A 136 11.28 -11.02 -7.28
N PHE A 137 10.11 -11.62 -7.01
CA PHE A 137 9.53 -12.62 -7.92
C PHE A 137 8.80 -12.00 -9.11
N PHE A 138 8.22 -10.80 -8.92
CA PHE A 138 7.37 -10.14 -9.91
C PHE A 138 7.82 -8.70 -10.15
N SER A 139 7.67 -8.24 -11.41
CA SER A 139 7.86 -6.83 -11.80
C SER A 139 6.53 -6.08 -11.77
N LEU A 140 6.56 -4.84 -11.30
CA LEU A 140 5.42 -3.90 -11.33
C LEU A 140 5.33 -3.06 -12.61
N ASP A 141 6.17 -3.26 -13.62
CA ASP A 141 6.17 -2.44 -14.86
C ASP A 141 4.84 -2.48 -15.61
N ARG A 142 4.13 -3.62 -15.58
CA ARG A 142 2.80 -3.72 -16.21
C ARG A 142 1.76 -2.94 -15.42
N TYR A 143 1.88 -2.94 -14.11
CA TYR A 143 1.02 -2.14 -13.26
C TYR A 143 1.24 -0.65 -13.50
N GLU A 144 2.50 -0.19 -13.54
CA GLU A 144 2.84 1.20 -13.81
C GLU A 144 2.22 1.68 -15.13
N ARG A 145 2.42 0.91 -16.21
CA ARG A 145 1.83 1.23 -17.54
C ARG A 145 0.31 1.24 -17.52
N PHE A 146 -0.30 0.26 -16.87
CA PHE A 146 -1.75 0.21 -16.70
C PHE A 146 -2.24 1.44 -15.93
N PHE A 147 -1.60 1.77 -14.82
CA PHE A 147 -2.00 2.90 -13.97
C PHE A 147 -1.80 4.24 -14.71
N ALA A 148 -0.68 4.42 -15.40
CA ALA A 148 -0.42 5.61 -16.22
C ALA A 148 -1.49 5.80 -17.32
N ASP A 149 -1.82 4.73 -18.06
CA ASP A 149 -2.90 4.76 -19.07
C ASP A 149 -4.24 5.17 -18.43
N ARG A 150 -4.57 4.64 -17.24
CA ARG A 150 -5.82 4.97 -16.56
C ARG A 150 -5.86 6.42 -16.07
N LEU A 151 -4.79 6.93 -15.50
CA LEU A 151 -4.70 8.33 -15.10
C LEU A 151 -4.83 9.25 -16.32
N THR A 152 -4.07 9.01 -17.38
CA THR A 152 -4.09 9.81 -18.61
C THR A 152 -5.47 9.84 -19.27
N ARG A 153 -6.11 8.68 -19.46
CA ARG A 153 -7.49 8.60 -20.02
C ARG A 153 -8.53 9.32 -19.18
N ARG A 154 -8.23 9.65 -17.94
CA ARG A 154 -9.11 10.37 -17.00
C ARG A 154 -8.69 11.81 -16.79
N GLY A 155 -7.71 12.29 -17.57
CA GLY A 155 -7.22 13.67 -17.47
C GLY A 155 -6.49 13.95 -16.16
N VAL A 156 -5.94 12.93 -15.49
CA VAL A 156 -5.10 13.10 -14.30
C VAL A 156 -3.65 13.26 -14.72
N PRO A 157 -2.99 14.38 -14.41
CA PRO A 157 -1.59 14.59 -14.72
C PRO A 157 -0.68 13.57 -14.01
N ASN A 158 0.33 13.06 -14.71
CA ASN A 158 1.35 12.17 -14.14
C ASN A 158 2.53 12.96 -13.57
N SER A 159 2.24 14.11 -12.94
CA SER A 159 3.22 15.02 -12.33
C SER A 159 2.67 15.57 -11.04
N PHE A 160 3.45 15.54 -9.97
CA PHE A 160 3.05 16.05 -8.66
C PHE A 160 2.66 17.53 -8.68
N SER A 161 3.43 18.35 -9.40
CA SER A 161 3.18 19.79 -9.50
C SER A 161 1.94 20.16 -10.30
N ALA A 162 1.48 19.27 -11.19
CA ALA A 162 0.31 19.51 -12.04
C ALA A 162 -0.98 18.92 -11.44
N LEU A 163 -0.90 18.16 -10.33
CA LEU A 163 -2.10 17.66 -9.66
C LEU A 163 -2.93 18.79 -9.04
N PRO A 164 -4.27 18.71 -9.09
CA PRO A 164 -5.16 19.70 -8.45
C PRO A 164 -4.94 19.83 -6.93
N LYS A 165 -4.46 18.77 -6.29
CA LYS A 165 -4.20 18.71 -4.85
C LYS A 165 -2.79 18.18 -4.57
N GLN A 166 -2.23 18.59 -3.44
CA GLN A 166 -0.93 18.12 -3.00
C GLN A 166 -0.97 16.63 -2.69
N LEU A 167 0.00 15.89 -3.22
CA LEU A 167 0.18 14.45 -3.00
C LEU A 167 1.59 14.20 -2.48
N LEU A 168 1.70 13.33 -1.48
CA LEU A 168 2.96 12.73 -1.03
C LEU A 168 2.84 11.22 -1.09
N VAL A 169 3.85 10.56 -1.64
CA VAL A 169 3.94 9.10 -1.71
C VAL A 169 5.20 8.65 -0.99
N ILE A 170 5.03 7.78 0.01
CA ILE A 170 6.15 7.28 0.81
C ILE A 170 6.70 5.98 0.23
N ALA A 171 8.03 5.86 0.20
CA ALA A 171 8.77 4.64 -0.09
C ALA A 171 10.07 4.61 0.73
N HIS A 172 10.82 3.50 0.68
CA HIS A 172 12.15 3.41 1.24
C HIS A 172 13.20 3.37 0.12
N ASP A 173 14.25 4.17 0.26
CA ASP A 173 15.49 4.00 -0.50
C ASP A 173 16.18 2.74 0.03
N LEU A 174 16.35 1.74 -0.85
CA LEU A 174 16.85 0.43 -0.48
C LEU A 174 18.31 0.49 0.01
N ASP A 175 19.11 1.31 -0.65
CA ASP A 175 20.56 1.33 -0.43
C ASP A 175 20.96 2.27 0.72
N LEU A 176 20.17 3.34 0.95
CA LEU A 176 20.40 4.26 2.07
C LEU A 176 19.67 3.85 3.36
N GLY A 177 18.65 2.98 3.26
CA GLY A 177 17.83 2.60 4.41
C GLY A 177 16.97 3.74 4.96
N GLU A 178 16.57 4.71 4.12
CA GLU A 178 15.87 5.91 4.52
C GLU A 178 14.44 5.98 3.95
N GLU A 179 13.52 6.56 4.73
CA GLU A 179 12.20 6.94 4.23
C GLU A 179 12.31 8.10 3.24
N VAL A 180 11.64 8.00 2.10
CA VAL A 180 11.57 9.01 1.05
C VAL A 180 10.13 9.41 0.80
N LEU A 181 9.88 10.71 0.63
CA LEU A 181 8.58 11.28 0.27
C LEU A 181 8.64 11.81 -1.16
N PHE A 182 8.16 11.03 -2.12
CA PHE A 182 7.93 11.52 -3.48
C PHE A 182 6.85 12.60 -3.47
N GLY A 183 7.06 13.67 -4.26
CA GLY A 183 6.23 14.86 -4.28
C GLY A 183 6.66 15.93 -3.26
N ALA A 184 7.63 15.62 -2.39
CA ALA A 184 8.33 16.62 -1.56
C ALA A 184 9.50 17.27 -2.33
N PRO A 185 10.05 18.39 -1.84
CA PRO A 185 11.21 19.05 -2.46
C PRO A 185 12.35 18.07 -2.78
N GLY A 186 12.82 18.11 -4.03
CA GLY A 186 13.84 17.23 -4.57
C GLY A 186 13.30 15.98 -5.28
N PHE A 187 12.03 15.63 -5.09
CA PHE A 187 11.39 14.46 -5.71
C PHE A 187 10.16 14.79 -6.58
N GLU A 188 9.87 16.08 -6.80
CA GLU A 188 8.70 16.53 -7.57
C GLU A 188 8.78 16.16 -9.05
N HIS A 189 9.99 15.93 -9.56
CA HIS A 189 10.24 15.55 -10.95
C HIS A 189 9.89 14.08 -11.27
N VAL A 190 9.74 13.25 -10.24
CA VAL A 190 9.40 11.83 -10.41
C VAL A 190 7.95 11.70 -10.90
N PRO A 191 7.65 10.90 -11.93
CA PRO A 191 6.28 10.66 -12.34
C PRO A 191 5.46 10.05 -11.20
N VAL A 192 4.22 10.52 -11.01
CA VAL A 192 3.31 10.02 -9.94
C VAL A 192 3.16 8.50 -10.00
N THR A 193 3.00 7.94 -11.20
CA THR A 193 2.86 6.48 -11.36
C THR A 193 4.13 5.73 -10.97
N ARG A 194 5.31 6.29 -11.28
CA ARG A 194 6.59 5.68 -10.88
C ARG A 194 6.77 5.68 -9.37
N ALA A 195 6.44 6.80 -8.71
CA ALA A 195 6.45 6.92 -7.27
C ALA A 195 5.47 5.92 -6.60
N CYS A 196 4.23 5.81 -7.10
CA CYS A 196 3.26 4.82 -6.62
C CYS A 196 3.78 3.39 -6.80
N THR A 197 4.44 3.10 -7.94
CA THR A 197 5.00 1.78 -8.21
C THR A 197 6.16 1.46 -7.27
N ALA A 198 7.05 2.41 -7.01
CA ALA A 198 8.13 2.28 -6.04
C ALA A 198 7.59 1.99 -4.63
N SER A 199 6.56 2.73 -4.22
CA SER A 199 5.87 2.53 -2.95
C SER A 199 5.17 1.17 -2.82
N MET A 200 4.87 0.49 -3.93
CA MET A 200 4.21 -0.83 -3.97
C MET A 200 5.20 -2.01 -4.05
N ALA A 201 6.49 -1.76 -4.18
CA ALA A 201 7.51 -2.79 -4.36
C ALA A 201 7.80 -3.54 -3.05
N LEU A 202 6.84 -4.32 -2.57
CA LEU A 202 6.93 -5.07 -1.31
C LEU A 202 7.82 -6.32 -1.46
N PRO A 203 8.97 -6.39 -0.77
CA PRO A 203 9.80 -7.58 -0.76
C PRO A 203 9.11 -8.76 -0.05
N PRO A 204 9.38 -10.01 -0.43
CA PRO A 204 10.12 -10.46 -1.61
C PRO A 204 9.25 -10.58 -2.87
N PHE A 205 7.98 -10.12 -2.82
CA PHE A 205 7.03 -10.31 -3.92
C PHE A 205 7.44 -9.57 -5.18
N PHE A 206 7.75 -8.28 -5.01
CA PHE A 206 8.08 -7.40 -6.12
C PHE A 206 9.54 -6.98 -6.07
N SER A 207 10.15 -6.93 -7.25
CA SER A 207 11.50 -6.41 -7.41
C SER A 207 11.53 -4.93 -7.05
N PRO A 208 12.64 -4.44 -6.44
CA PRO A 208 12.84 -3.03 -6.19
C PRO A 208 12.69 -2.19 -7.46
N VAL A 209 12.10 -1.01 -7.34
CA VAL A 209 11.82 -0.12 -8.47
C VAL A 209 12.91 0.93 -8.58
N CYS A 210 13.58 0.98 -9.75
CA CYS A 210 14.61 1.97 -10.03
C CYS A 210 13.98 3.34 -10.34
N VAL A 211 14.39 4.40 -9.64
CA VAL A 211 14.05 5.80 -9.94
C VAL A 211 15.35 6.59 -10.01
N GLY A 212 15.66 7.11 -11.18
CA GLY A 212 17.00 7.67 -11.44
C GLY A 212 18.07 6.57 -11.39
N ASP A 213 19.01 6.70 -10.48
CA ASP A 213 20.13 5.79 -10.22
C ASP A 213 19.94 4.95 -8.93
N ARG A 214 18.78 5.04 -8.26
CA ARG A 214 18.51 4.41 -6.96
C ARG A 214 17.35 3.42 -7.03
N TYR A 215 17.36 2.47 -6.12
CA TYR A 215 16.32 1.47 -5.96
C TYR A 215 15.43 1.75 -4.75
N TYR A 216 14.12 1.59 -4.94
CA TYR A 216 13.12 1.86 -3.91
C TYR A 216 12.23 0.65 -3.70
N ILE A 217 11.80 0.49 -2.44
CA ILE A 217 10.89 -0.56 -1.99
C ILE A 217 9.71 0.03 -1.22
N ASP A 218 8.69 -0.78 -0.98
CA ASP A 218 7.54 -0.44 -0.13
C ASP A 218 8.02 0.05 1.25
N ALA A 219 7.41 1.12 1.74
CA ALA A 219 7.74 1.72 3.03
C ALA A 219 7.50 0.79 4.23
N GLY A 220 6.82 -0.34 4.01
CA GLY A 220 6.61 -1.32 5.06
C GLY A 220 5.87 -0.74 6.26
N ALA A 221 6.41 -0.98 7.45
CA ALA A 221 5.85 -0.52 8.71
C ALA A 221 6.21 0.95 9.03
N ALA A 222 7.36 1.43 8.58
CA ALA A 222 7.84 2.76 8.89
C ALA A 222 7.13 3.80 8.01
N GLN A 223 6.33 4.65 8.64
CA GLN A 223 5.49 5.66 7.97
C GLN A 223 5.48 6.97 8.77
N SER A 224 6.50 7.20 9.60
CA SER A 224 6.54 8.34 10.51
C SER A 224 6.71 9.66 9.75
N ARG A 225 7.58 9.70 8.74
CA ARG A 225 7.84 10.93 7.96
C ARG A 225 6.60 11.47 7.25
N VAL A 226 5.72 10.59 6.75
CA VAL A 226 4.49 11.03 6.08
C VAL A 226 3.51 11.64 7.06
N LEU A 227 3.39 11.09 8.26
CA LEU A 227 2.54 11.64 9.32
C LEU A 227 3.10 12.98 9.85
N ASP A 228 4.42 13.07 10.01
CA ASP A 228 5.10 14.31 10.37
C ASP A 228 4.96 15.38 9.28
N ALA A 229 4.81 15.00 8.00
CA ALA A 229 4.53 15.95 6.94
C ALA A 229 3.19 16.66 7.11
N ALA A 230 2.15 15.98 7.58
CA ALA A 230 0.86 16.60 7.92
C ALA A 230 1.00 17.60 9.09
N ALA A 231 1.80 17.24 10.11
CA ALA A 231 2.08 18.13 11.23
C ALA A 231 2.87 19.38 10.79
N ARG A 232 3.94 19.19 10.00
CA ARG A 232 4.73 20.32 9.43
C ARG A 232 3.89 21.23 8.52
N ALA A 233 2.92 20.66 7.82
CA ALA A 233 1.97 21.41 7.00
C ALA A 233 0.89 22.11 7.85
N GLN A 234 0.95 22.02 9.18
CA GLN A 234 -0.03 22.61 10.12
C GLN A 234 -1.46 22.21 9.80
N ALA A 235 -1.69 20.92 9.50
CA ALA A 235 -3.02 20.38 9.32
C ALA A 235 -3.80 20.50 10.64
N ARG A 236 -5.06 20.96 10.57
CA ARG A 236 -5.96 20.96 11.73
C ARG A 236 -6.46 19.56 12.05
N ALA A 237 -6.58 18.71 11.03
CA ALA A 237 -6.98 17.32 11.17
C ALA A 237 -6.24 16.41 10.19
N LEU A 238 -6.00 15.17 10.63
CA LEU A 238 -5.46 14.08 9.85
C LEU A 238 -6.46 12.91 9.90
N VAL A 239 -6.99 12.55 8.74
CA VAL A 239 -7.83 11.37 8.56
C VAL A 239 -6.96 10.23 8.05
N ILE A 240 -7.00 9.09 8.73
CA ILE A 240 -6.25 7.88 8.37
C ILE A 240 -7.26 6.77 8.10
N VAL A 241 -7.24 6.18 6.91
CA VAL A 241 -8.04 4.99 6.59
C VAL A 241 -7.11 3.79 6.51
N ASN A 242 -6.94 3.11 7.65
CA ASN A 242 -5.94 2.06 7.84
C ASN A 242 -6.54 0.65 7.71
N PRO A 243 -6.24 -0.10 6.63
CA PRO A 243 -6.62 -1.51 6.51
C PRO A 243 -5.66 -2.48 7.20
N MET A 244 -4.52 -1.99 7.72
CA MET A 244 -3.42 -2.82 8.23
C MET A 244 -3.58 -3.17 9.72
N VAL A 245 -4.77 -3.63 10.09
CA VAL A 245 -5.05 -4.11 11.46
C VAL A 245 -4.66 -5.60 11.57
N PRO A 246 -4.01 -6.03 12.66
CA PRO A 246 -3.74 -7.44 12.91
C PRO A 246 -5.03 -8.27 13.00
N VAL A 247 -5.06 -9.41 12.31
CA VAL A 247 -6.23 -10.30 12.32
C VAL A 247 -6.32 -11.03 13.65
N ARG A 248 -7.50 -11.06 14.25
CA ARG A 248 -7.82 -11.80 15.47
C ARG A 248 -8.87 -12.86 15.15
N THR A 249 -8.44 -14.09 14.89
CA THR A 249 -9.36 -15.18 14.59
C THR A 249 -8.81 -16.54 14.99
N ARG A 250 -9.72 -17.44 15.35
CA ARG A 250 -9.47 -18.89 15.51
C ARG A 250 -10.19 -19.72 14.44
N LYS A 251 -10.75 -19.07 13.42
CA LYS A 251 -11.42 -19.72 12.28
C LYS A 251 -10.83 -19.15 11.00
N VAL A 252 -9.89 -19.87 10.43
CA VAL A 252 -9.16 -19.44 9.24
C VAL A 252 -9.56 -20.30 8.07
N PRO A 253 -10.23 -19.74 7.05
CA PRO A 253 -10.56 -20.49 5.84
C PRO A 253 -9.27 -20.80 5.06
N THR A 254 -9.07 -22.07 4.77
CA THR A 254 -7.98 -22.59 3.95
C THR A 254 -8.53 -23.35 2.75
N GLY A 255 -7.69 -23.74 1.79
CA GLY A 255 -8.08 -24.62 0.69
C GLY A 255 -8.55 -26.02 1.14
N HIS A 256 -8.34 -26.37 2.42
CA HIS A 256 -8.68 -27.67 3.02
C HIS A 256 -9.70 -27.53 4.17
N GLY A 257 -10.55 -26.49 4.14
CA GLY A 257 -11.53 -26.19 5.18
C GLY A 257 -11.04 -25.22 6.24
N GLU A 258 -11.84 -24.98 7.28
CA GLU A 258 -11.49 -24.09 8.38
C GLU A 258 -10.40 -24.70 9.27
N ARG A 259 -9.45 -23.87 9.68
CA ARG A 259 -8.35 -24.22 10.58
C ARG A 259 -8.27 -23.23 11.74
N PRO A 260 -7.69 -23.63 12.90
CA PRO A 260 -7.65 -22.77 14.08
C PRO A 260 -6.55 -21.69 14.06
N SER A 261 -5.62 -21.72 13.11
CA SER A 261 -4.46 -20.82 13.10
C SER A 261 -4.16 -20.27 11.71
N LEU A 262 -3.74 -18.99 11.66
CA LEU A 262 -3.20 -18.36 10.44
C LEU A 262 -1.95 -19.07 9.92
N ARG A 263 -1.19 -19.75 10.78
CA ARG A 263 -0.08 -20.62 10.39
C ARG A 263 -0.47 -21.63 9.31
N ASP A 264 -1.68 -22.14 9.40
CA ASP A 264 -2.19 -23.20 8.49
C ASP A 264 -2.47 -22.68 7.07
N LYS A 265 -2.44 -21.37 6.84
CA LYS A 265 -2.48 -20.75 5.51
C LYS A 265 -1.09 -20.63 4.85
N GLY A 266 -0.01 -20.93 5.58
CA GLY A 266 1.35 -20.94 5.07
C GLY A 266 2.13 -19.63 5.30
N ALA A 267 3.43 -19.67 4.92
CA ALA A 267 4.42 -18.67 5.27
C ALA A 267 4.04 -17.23 4.88
N MET A 268 3.40 -17.05 3.71
CA MET A 268 3.00 -15.74 3.22
C MET A 268 1.96 -15.07 4.12
N TRP A 269 1.05 -15.82 4.70
CA TRP A 269 0.06 -15.30 5.64
C TRP A 269 0.67 -15.01 7.01
N VAL A 270 1.64 -15.82 7.42
CA VAL A 270 2.41 -15.55 8.65
C VAL A 270 3.21 -14.26 8.49
N ALA A 271 3.92 -14.08 7.36
CA ALA A 271 4.65 -12.83 7.06
C ALA A 271 3.72 -11.61 6.99
N ASN A 272 2.55 -11.76 6.34
CA ASN A 272 1.57 -10.68 6.27
C ASN A 272 1.03 -10.30 7.66
N GLN A 273 0.76 -11.27 8.53
CA GLN A 273 0.31 -11.00 9.89
C GLN A 273 1.41 -10.32 10.71
N ALA A 274 2.66 -10.77 10.60
CA ALA A 274 3.80 -10.13 11.26
C ALA A 274 3.95 -8.66 10.83
N HIS A 275 3.86 -8.41 9.51
CA HIS A 275 3.88 -7.07 8.96
C HIS A 275 2.73 -6.19 9.49
N ARG A 276 1.49 -6.72 9.56
CA ARG A 276 0.34 -6.02 10.15
C ARG A 276 0.57 -5.65 11.60
N ILE A 277 1.12 -6.57 12.40
CA ILE A 277 1.42 -6.33 13.83
C ILE A 277 2.40 -5.16 13.96
N SER A 278 3.51 -5.18 13.21
CA SER A 278 4.52 -4.13 13.27
C SER A 278 4.00 -2.79 12.77
N THR A 279 3.31 -2.78 11.61
CA THR A 279 2.76 -1.56 11.02
C THR A 279 1.71 -0.91 11.93
N HIS A 280 0.81 -1.70 12.49
CA HIS A 280 -0.24 -1.20 13.37
C HIS A 280 0.32 -0.65 14.69
N ALA A 281 1.33 -1.32 15.26
CA ALA A 281 1.99 -0.86 16.50
C ALA A 281 2.68 0.48 16.28
N LEU A 282 3.50 0.62 15.23
CA LEU A 282 4.21 1.85 14.90
C LEU A 282 3.27 2.99 14.50
N LEU A 283 2.18 2.69 13.79
CA LEU A 283 1.16 3.69 13.45
C LEU A 283 0.52 4.26 14.71
N ASN A 284 0.11 3.40 15.66
CA ASN A 284 -0.51 3.83 16.91
C ASN A 284 0.47 4.64 17.76
N GLU A 285 1.72 4.21 17.88
CA GLU A 285 2.76 4.97 18.59
C GLU A 285 2.96 6.36 17.98
N THR A 286 3.03 6.45 16.65
CA THR A 286 3.17 7.73 15.97
C THR A 286 1.94 8.61 16.16
N ILE A 287 0.72 8.06 16.13
CA ILE A 287 -0.51 8.81 16.40
C ILE A 287 -0.51 9.36 17.85
N GLU A 288 -0.14 8.54 18.81
CA GLU A 288 -0.07 8.99 20.22
C GLU A 288 1.02 10.07 20.43
N ARG A 289 2.15 9.97 19.74
CA ARG A 289 3.16 11.02 19.71
C ARG A 289 2.59 12.32 19.14
N LEU A 290 1.96 12.28 17.96
CA LEU A 290 1.37 13.45 17.32
C LEU A 290 0.28 14.11 18.19
N ARG A 291 -0.55 13.32 18.88
CA ARG A 291 -1.56 13.82 19.81
C ARG A 291 -0.96 14.58 20.98
N ARG A 292 0.22 14.16 21.47
CA ARG A 292 0.93 14.86 22.56
C ARG A 292 1.68 16.10 22.09
N GLU A 293 2.28 16.04 20.91
CA GLU A 293 3.19 17.08 20.41
C GLU A 293 2.49 18.16 19.59
N THR A 294 1.29 17.90 19.09
CA THR A 294 0.57 18.81 18.20
C THR A 294 -0.87 19.04 18.66
N ARG A 295 -1.52 20.08 18.09
CA ARG A 295 -2.96 20.31 18.25
C ARG A 295 -3.79 19.64 17.15
N MET A 296 -3.15 18.88 16.25
CA MET A 296 -3.80 18.21 15.14
C MET A 296 -4.73 17.11 15.64
N GLN A 297 -5.97 17.15 15.17
CA GLN A 297 -6.94 16.08 15.48
C GLN A 297 -6.68 14.88 14.56
N VAL A 298 -6.54 13.69 15.14
CA VAL A 298 -6.33 12.46 14.37
C VAL A 298 -7.59 11.61 14.40
N ILE A 299 -8.14 11.35 13.20
CA ILE A 299 -9.29 10.48 12.97
C ILE A 299 -8.81 9.20 12.32
N LEU A 300 -8.87 8.09 13.06
CA LEU A 300 -8.46 6.78 12.58
C LEU A 300 -9.70 5.94 12.24
N ILE A 301 -9.71 5.39 11.03
CA ILE A 301 -10.75 4.51 10.48
C ILE A 301 -10.08 3.18 10.16
N GLU A 302 -10.56 2.11 10.80
CA GLU A 302 -9.99 0.77 10.71
C GLU A 302 -11.10 -0.27 10.61
N PRO A 303 -10.84 -1.44 9.98
CA PRO A 303 -11.76 -2.57 10.07
C PRO A 303 -11.76 -3.16 11.48
N ASP A 304 -12.78 -3.96 11.78
CA ASP A 304 -12.75 -4.79 12.99
C ASP A 304 -11.65 -5.86 12.85
N PRO A 305 -10.78 -6.07 13.86
CA PRO A 305 -9.74 -7.09 13.79
C PRO A 305 -10.29 -8.52 13.68
N THR A 306 -11.56 -8.75 13.97
CA THR A 306 -12.24 -10.04 13.79
C THR A 306 -12.88 -10.20 12.41
N ASP A 307 -12.90 -9.16 11.58
CA ASP A 307 -13.39 -9.22 10.19
C ASP A 307 -12.41 -10.00 9.31
N THR A 308 -12.61 -11.31 9.25
CA THR A 308 -11.74 -12.21 8.49
C THR A 308 -11.91 -12.07 6.98
N LEU A 309 -13.01 -11.49 6.50
CA LEU A 309 -13.28 -11.34 5.07
C LEU A 309 -12.19 -10.49 4.38
N LEU A 310 -11.85 -9.35 4.95
CA LEU A 310 -10.82 -8.45 4.43
C LEU A 310 -9.44 -9.11 4.37
N PHE A 311 -9.16 -10.03 5.29
CA PHE A 311 -7.81 -10.53 5.53
C PHE A 311 -7.54 -11.91 4.93
N THR A 312 -8.58 -12.73 4.74
CA THR A 312 -8.43 -14.15 4.38
C THR A 312 -8.82 -14.46 2.94
N TYR A 313 -9.52 -13.56 2.26
CA TYR A 313 -9.95 -13.76 0.89
C TYR A 313 -8.93 -13.26 -0.13
N ASN A 314 -8.85 -13.97 -1.25
CA ASN A 314 -7.99 -13.57 -2.37
C ASN A 314 -8.71 -12.51 -3.22
N PRO A 315 -8.27 -11.24 -3.22
CA PRO A 315 -8.92 -10.16 -3.95
C PRO A 315 -8.84 -10.29 -5.47
N ALA A 316 -8.14 -11.31 -5.96
CA ALA A 316 -8.09 -11.63 -7.37
C ALA A 316 -9.36 -12.33 -7.89
N SER A 317 -10.22 -12.86 -7.00
CA SER A 317 -11.57 -13.33 -7.33
C SER A 317 -12.54 -12.15 -7.32
N PHE A 318 -13.38 -12.03 -8.36
CA PHE A 318 -14.38 -10.94 -8.43
C PHE A 318 -15.40 -11.04 -7.28
N ALA A 319 -15.86 -12.25 -6.95
CA ALA A 319 -16.81 -12.45 -5.84
C ALA A 319 -16.21 -12.02 -4.48
N ALA A 320 -14.92 -12.32 -4.24
CA ALA A 320 -14.22 -11.88 -3.04
C ALA A 320 -14.03 -10.36 -3.02
N ARG A 321 -13.72 -9.75 -4.17
CA ARG A 321 -13.60 -8.30 -4.34
C ARG A 321 -14.89 -7.58 -3.96
N ARG A 322 -16.02 -8.03 -4.52
CA ARG A 322 -17.34 -7.48 -4.23
C ARG A 322 -17.69 -7.60 -2.74
N ALA A 323 -17.46 -8.78 -2.16
CA ALA A 323 -17.73 -9.01 -0.73
C ALA A 323 -16.88 -8.09 0.18
N ILE A 324 -15.60 -7.88 -0.14
CA ILE A 324 -14.72 -6.94 0.60
C ILE A 324 -15.26 -5.51 0.52
N LEU A 325 -15.62 -5.06 -0.68
CA LEU A 325 -16.12 -3.69 -0.90
C LEU A 325 -17.44 -3.45 -0.15
N GLU A 326 -18.42 -4.35 -0.29
CA GLU A 326 -19.72 -4.23 0.35
C GLU A 326 -19.62 -4.30 1.88
N GLN A 327 -18.78 -5.20 2.42
CA GLN A 327 -18.54 -5.32 3.85
C GLN A 327 -17.86 -4.06 4.42
N ALA A 328 -16.77 -3.60 3.80
CA ALA A 328 -16.05 -2.42 4.24
C ALA A 328 -16.93 -1.15 4.20
N TYR A 329 -17.74 -1.00 3.16
CA TYR A 329 -18.71 0.10 3.05
C TYR A 329 -19.73 0.05 4.19
N ARG A 330 -20.38 -1.10 4.40
CA ARG A 330 -21.42 -1.27 5.41
C ARG A 330 -20.88 -1.03 6.82
N THR A 331 -19.80 -1.67 7.19
CA THR A 331 -19.21 -1.55 8.54
C THR A 331 -18.67 -0.15 8.83
N THR A 332 -18.14 0.53 7.84
CA THR A 332 -17.71 1.93 7.98
C THR A 332 -18.89 2.85 8.17
N ARG A 333 -19.96 2.69 7.39
CA ARG A 333 -21.18 3.49 7.51
C ARG A 333 -21.83 3.33 8.87
N GLU A 334 -21.97 2.11 9.36
CA GLU A 334 -22.50 1.80 10.70
C GLU A 334 -21.68 2.47 11.81
N ARG A 335 -20.35 2.42 11.69
CA ARG A 335 -19.44 3.05 12.66
C ARG A 335 -19.55 4.57 12.68
N VAL A 336 -19.62 5.19 11.50
CA VAL A 336 -19.69 6.65 11.35
C VAL A 336 -21.03 7.20 11.84
N ALA A 337 -22.11 6.46 11.70
CA ALA A 337 -23.44 6.86 12.22
C ALA A 337 -23.43 7.10 13.73
N GLY A 338 -22.53 6.48 14.48
CA GLY A 338 -22.33 6.69 15.92
C GLY A 338 -21.34 7.80 16.29
N TRP A 339 -20.78 8.53 15.32
CA TRP A 339 -19.80 9.57 15.63
C TRP A 339 -20.45 10.86 16.17
N PRO A 340 -19.82 11.50 17.19
CA PRO A 340 -20.29 12.79 17.67
C PRO A 340 -20.11 13.88 16.61
N LEU A 341 -21.00 14.87 16.58
CA LEU A 341 -20.96 16.01 15.65
C LEU A 341 -19.60 16.73 15.63
N ALA A 342 -18.94 16.87 16.79
CA ALA A 342 -17.60 17.45 16.88
C ALA A 342 -16.55 16.68 16.05
N ARG A 343 -16.70 15.37 15.88
CA ARG A 343 -15.82 14.56 15.03
C ARG A 343 -16.16 14.71 13.53
N LEU A 344 -17.45 14.81 13.22
CA LEU A 344 -17.93 15.02 11.86
C LEU A 344 -17.53 16.39 11.33
N SER A 345 -17.53 17.44 12.17
CA SER A 345 -17.10 18.80 11.80
C SER A 345 -15.61 18.92 11.44
N LEU A 346 -14.81 17.92 11.76
CA LEU A 346 -13.40 17.86 11.36
C LEU A 346 -13.21 17.37 9.91
N MET A 347 -14.23 16.77 9.32
CA MET A 347 -14.18 16.28 7.93
C MET A 347 -14.24 17.46 6.93
N PRO A 348 -13.70 17.31 5.71
CA PRO A 348 -13.86 18.32 4.69
C PRO A 348 -15.34 18.41 4.27
N GLY A 349 -15.91 19.58 4.41
CA GLY A 349 -17.27 19.92 3.97
C GLY A 349 -17.27 21.00 2.90
N PRO A 350 -18.45 21.36 2.36
CA PRO A 350 -18.54 22.48 1.44
C PRO A 350 -17.96 23.71 2.14
N ARG A 351 -17.01 24.35 1.49
CA ARG A 351 -16.51 25.63 1.98
C ARG A 351 -17.70 26.59 1.94
N SER A 352 -18.18 27.03 3.09
CA SER A 352 -18.99 28.24 3.13
C SER A 352 -18.18 29.32 2.43
N GLU A 353 -18.56 29.72 1.23
CA GLU A 353 -18.09 30.95 0.64
C GLU A 353 -18.53 32.07 1.60
N VAL A 354 -17.66 32.43 2.51
CA VAL A 354 -17.77 33.70 3.20
C VAL A 354 -17.42 34.73 2.14
N TYR A 355 -18.43 35.20 1.42
CA TYR A 355 -18.33 36.44 0.66
C TYR A 355 -17.95 37.54 1.64
N PRO A 356 -16.94 38.37 1.29
CA PRO A 356 -16.55 39.52 2.09
C PRO A 356 -17.63 40.58 2.16
#